data_ee3204d109dbe44b7760f56ec60c5067
#
_entry.id   ee3204d109dbe44b7760f56ec60c5067
#
_cell.length_a   1.000
_cell.length_b   1.000
_cell.length_c   1.000
_cell.angle_alpha   90.00
_cell.angle_beta   90.00
_cell.angle_gamma   90.00
#
_symmetry.space_group_name_H-M   'P 1'
#
loop_
_entity.id
_entity.type
_entity.pdbx_description
1 polymer ?
#
loop_
_entity_poly.entity_id
_entity_poly.type
_entity_poly.pdbx_seq_one_letter_code
_entity_poly.pdbx_strand_id
1 'polypeptide(L)'
;MNIILLGPPGAGKGTQASHICEKFNIPQISTGDMLRAAVNAGTKIGIEAKKVIDAGNLVSDDIIISLVKERIESQDCNNGYLLDGFPRTITQADSLKLEDIKIDYVLDVQVPDEDIVTRMSGRRVHLASGRTYHIAFNPPNLKGKDDLTGEDLIQRVDDDEDIVRGRLKIYHKQTEPLVQYYKADALDPSTGTKFIAINGVGSLDEVQERITSALVS
;
A
#
# COMPACT_ATOMS: atom_id res chain seq x y z
N MET A 1 -5.31 4.13 -16.51
CA MET A 1 -3.93 3.89 -16.06
C MET A 1 -3.96 3.05 -14.79
N ASN A 2 -3.43 1.82 -14.83
CA ASN A 2 -3.46 0.87 -13.72
C ASN A 2 -2.06 0.78 -13.10
N ILE A 3 -1.95 1.11 -11.81
CA ILE A 3 -0.67 1.21 -11.11
C ILE A 3 -0.62 0.21 -9.96
N ILE A 4 0.52 -0.45 -9.78
CA ILE A 4 0.85 -1.21 -8.58
C ILE A 4 1.92 -0.44 -7.79
N LEU A 5 1.70 -0.27 -6.47
CA LEU A 5 2.73 0.19 -5.55
C LEU A 5 3.32 -1.00 -4.79
N LEU A 6 4.57 -1.33 -5.09
CA LEU A 6 5.39 -2.26 -4.33
C LEU A 6 6.27 -1.52 -3.30
N GLY A 7 6.76 -2.26 -2.34
CA GLY A 7 7.69 -1.78 -1.31
C GLY A 7 7.29 -2.25 0.09
N PRO A 8 8.21 -2.18 1.06
CA PRO A 8 8.00 -2.71 2.40
C PRO A 8 6.88 -2.00 3.18
N PRO A 9 6.33 -2.62 4.22
CA PRO A 9 5.42 -1.93 5.13
C PRO A 9 6.10 -0.69 5.70
N GLY A 10 5.41 0.45 5.77
CA GLY A 10 6.01 1.71 6.27
C GLY A 10 6.84 2.51 5.25
N ALA A 11 7.02 2.05 4.02
CA ALA A 11 7.73 2.80 2.97
C ALA A 11 7.05 4.12 2.53
N GLY A 12 5.84 4.41 3.04
CA GLY A 12 5.08 5.61 2.67
C GLY A 12 4.13 5.41 1.49
N LYS A 13 3.91 4.17 1.03
CA LYS A 13 3.05 3.86 -0.12
C LYS A 13 1.68 4.52 -0.05
N GLY A 14 0.96 4.41 1.07
CA GLY A 14 -0.37 5.00 1.20
C GLY A 14 -0.37 6.52 1.04
N THR A 15 0.64 7.22 1.55
CA THR A 15 0.79 8.67 1.39
C THR A 15 1.04 9.03 -0.07
N GLN A 16 1.92 8.28 -0.73
CA GLN A 16 2.22 8.49 -2.15
C GLN A 16 1.03 8.11 -3.04
N ALA A 17 0.31 7.05 -2.69
CA ALA A 17 -0.90 6.62 -3.39
C ALA A 17 -1.95 7.74 -3.44
N SER A 18 -2.22 8.40 -2.31
CA SER A 18 -3.18 9.51 -2.26
C SER A 18 -2.80 10.64 -3.22
N HIS A 19 -1.52 11.00 -3.26
CA HIS A 19 -1.02 12.04 -4.19
C HIS A 19 -1.15 11.63 -5.66
N ILE A 20 -0.78 10.37 -6.00
CA ILE A 20 -0.91 9.84 -7.36
C ILE A 20 -2.39 9.83 -7.79
N CYS A 21 -3.26 9.31 -6.92
CA CYS A 21 -4.70 9.19 -7.20
C CYS A 21 -5.36 10.55 -7.44
N GLU A 22 -5.01 11.55 -6.64
CA GLU A 22 -5.49 12.93 -6.83
C GLU A 22 -4.99 13.51 -8.16
N LYS A 23 -3.69 13.35 -8.45
CA LYS A 23 -3.08 13.91 -9.66
C LYS A 23 -3.61 13.29 -10.95
N PHE A 24 -3.84 11.99 -10.98
CA PHE A 24 -4.26 11.26 -12.18
C PHE A 24 -5.76 10.95 -12.20
N ASN A 25 -6.51 11.40 -11.19
CA ASN A 25 -7.96 11.19 -11.04
C ASN A 25 -8.36 9.71 -11.17
N ILE A 26 -7.68 8.85 -10.40
CA ILE A 26 -7.93 7.41 -10.31
C ILE A 26 -8.15 7.01 -8.84
N PRO A 27 -8.99 6.01 -8.53
CA PRO A 27 -9.19 5.56 -7.16
C PRO A 27 -7.98 4.77 -6.63
N GLN A 28 -7.75 4.90 -5.31
CA GLN A 28 -6.86 4.03 -4.56
C GLN A 28 -7.62 2.77 -4.11
N ILE A 29 -7.05 1.61 -4.37
CA ILE A 29 -7.51 0.32 -3.86
C ILE A 29 -6.48 -0.18 -2.85
N SER A 30 -6.73 0.10 -1.57
CA SER A 30 -5.88 -0.33 -0.45
C SER A 30 -6.46 -1.59 0.20
N THR A 31 -5.85 -2.74 -0.02
CA THR A 31 -6.33 -3.99 0.59
C THR A 31 -6.28 -3.96 2.12
N GLY A 32 -5.29 -3.26 2.67
CA GLY A 32 -5.20 -3.07 4.12
C GLY A 32 -6.36 -2.25 4.68
N ASP A 33 -6.81 -1.20 3.98
CA ASP A 33 -7.93 -0.38 4.44
C ASP A 33 -9.27 -1.09 4.23
N MET A 34 -9.43 -1.83 3.12
CA MET A 34 -10.62 -2.66 2.88
C MET A 34 -10.79 -3.69 4.00
N LEU A 35 -9.71 -4.39 4.39
CA LEU A 35 -9.76 -5.35 5.49
C LEU A 35 -10.03 -4.68 6.84
N ARG A 36 -9.44 -3.53 7.13
CA ARG A 36 -9.72 -2.77 8.36
C ARG A 36 -11.17 -2.29 8.41
N ALA A 37 -11.71 -1.83 7.29
CA ALA A 37 -13.12 -1.48 7.19
C ALA A 37 -14.03 -2.69 7.47
N ALA A 38 -13.71 -3.86 6.92
CA ALA A 38 -14.43 -5.10 7.19
C ALA A 38 -14.34 -5.53 8.67
N VAL A 39 -13.19 -5.35 9.32
CA VAL A 39 -13.00 -5.58 10.76
C VAL A 39 -13.89 -4.65 11.57
N ASN A 40 -13.89 -3.36 11.27
CA ASN A 40 -14.69 -2.36 11.99
C ASN A 40 -16.19 -2.57 11.81
N ALA A 41 -16.60 -3.02 10.61
CA ALA A 41 -18.00 -3.37 10.34
C ALA A 41 -18.43 -4.72 10.94
N GLY A 42 -17.51 -5.49 11.54
CA GLY A 42 -17.79 -6.79 12.13
C GLY A 42 -18.24 -7.86 11.14
N THR A 43 -17.86 -7.75 9.88
CA THR A 43 -18.19 -8.74 8.85
C THR A 43 -17.51 -10.07 9.14
N LYS A 44 -18.01 -11.17 8.58
CA LYS A 44 -17.39 -12.49 8.73
C LYS A 44 -15.92 -12.49 8.32
N ILE A 45 -15.61 -11.91 7.17
CA ILE A 45 -14.23 -11.73 6.68
C ILE A 45 -13.41 -10.87 7.64
N GLY A 46 -13.97 -9.77 8.15
CA GLY A 46 -13.31 -8.89 9.11
C GLY A 46 -12.94 -9.59 10.41
N ILE A 47 -13.82 -10.42 10.97
CA ILE A 47 -13.56 -11.18 12.19
C ILE A 47 -12.41 -12.19 12.00
N GLU A 48 -12.39 -12.89 10.85
CA GLU A 48 -11.32 -13.83 10.49
C GLU A 48 -9.99 -13.10 10.25
N ALA A 49 -10.03 -12.00 9.51
CA ALA A 49 -8.86 -11.22 9.15
C ALA A 49 -8.20 -10.52 10.34
N LYS A 50 -8.98 -10.11 11.35
CA LYS A 50 -8.48 -9.32 12.49
C LYS A 50 -7.27 -9.95 13.18
N LYS A 51 -7.35 -11.24 13.54
CA LYS A 51 -6.25 -11.95 14.23
C LYS A 51 -4.98 -12.01 13.40
N VAL A 52 -5.15 -12.17 12.09
CA VAL A 52 -4.04 -12.26 11.13
C VAL A 52 -3.36 -10.91 10.97
N ILE A 53 -4.15 -9.84 10.85
CA ILE A 53 -3.67 -8.45 10.71
C ILE A 53 -2.97 -7.98 11.97
N ASP A 54 -3.56 -8.21 13.15
CA ASP A 54 -2.99 -7.80 14.45
C ASP A 54 -1.62 -8.48 14.70
N ALA A 55 -1.43 -9.70 14.20
CA ALA A 55 -0.16 -10.42 14.23
C ALA A 55 0.84 -10.01 13.12
N GLY A 56 0.46 -9.06 12.24
CA GLY A 56 1.29 -8.60 11.12
C GLY A 56 1.41 -9.58 9.96
N ASN A 57 0.61 -10.65 9.93
CA ASN A 57 0.60 -11.66 8.87
C ASN A 57 -0.27 -11.24 7.68
N LEU A 58 -0.13 -11.96 6.54
CA LEU A 58 -1.00 -11.78 5.38
C LEU A 58 -2.27 -12.62 5.51
N VAL A 59 -3.40 -12.04 5.13
CA VAL A 59 -4.67 -12.76 4.95
C VAL A 59 -4.55 -13.67 3.72
N SER A 60 -5.31 -14.76 3.65
CA SER A 60 -5.22 -15.74 2.55
C SER A 60 -5.43 -15.10 1.17
N ASP A 61 -4.70 -15.60 0.18
CA ASP A 61 -4.72 -15.06 -1.19
C ASP A 61 -6.13 -15.07 -1.78
N ASP A 62 -6.91 -16.14 -1.58
CA ASP A 62 -8.27 -16.27 -2.12
C ASP A 62 -9.20 -15.14 -1.66
N ILE A 63 -9.13 -14.78 -0.38
CA ILE A 63 -9.95 -13.68 0.19
C ILE A 63 -9.54 -12.36 -0.44
N ILE A 64 -8.23 -12.09 -0.51
CA ILE A 64 -7.72 -10.83 -1.03
C ILE A 64 -8.01 -10.69 -2.52
N ILE A 65 -7.78 -11.75 -3.30
CA ILE A 65 -8.06 -11.77 -4.74
C ILE A 65 -9.54 -11.48 -5.01
N SER A 66 -10.45 -12.13 -4.27
CA SER A 66 -11.89 -11.90 -4.42
C SER A 66 -12.28 -10.45 -4.11
N LEU A 67 -11.73 -9.87 -3.04
CA LEU A 67 -12.01 -8.48 -2.66
C LEU A 67 -11.50 -7.49 -3.71
N VAL A 68 -10.31 -7.72 -4.25
CA VAL A 68 -9.72 -6.83 -5.27
C VAL A 68 -10.51 -6.95 -6.58
N LYS A 69 -10.88 -8.15 -7.02
CA LYS A 69 -11.69 -8.36 -8.23
C LYS A 69 -13.00 -7.59 -8.15
N GLU A 70 -13.76 -7.76 -7.07
CA GLU A 70 -15.03 -7.03 -6.87
C GLU A 70 -14.82 -5.51 -6.91
N ARG A 71 -13.72 -5.02 -6.32
CA ARG A 71 -13.45 -3.59 -6.24
C ARG A 71 -13.06 -2.96 -7.58
N ILE A 72 -12.26 -3.63 -8.40
CA ILE A 72 -11.84 -3.10 -9.71
C ILE A 72 -12.98 -3.05 -10.74
N GLU A 73 -14.06 -3.81 -10.54
CA GLU A 73 -15.27 -3.75 -11.39
C GLU A 73 -16.15 -2.53 -11.11
N SER A 74 -15.87 -1.75 -10.06
CA SER A 74 -16.62 -0.55 -9.73
C SER A 74 -16.44 0.54 -10.78
N GLN A 75 -17.50 1.35 -11.00
CA GLN A 75 -17.53 2.38 -12.06
C GLN A 75 -16.41 3.41 -11.97
N ASP A 76 -15.95 3.74 -10.75
CA ASP A 76 -14.87 4.69 -10.55
C ASP A 76 -13.50 4.17 -11.00
N CYS A 77 -13.37 2.86 -11.24
CA CYS A 77 -12.17 2.20 -11.77
C CYS A 77 -12.06 2.20 -13.31
N ASN A 78 -13.08 2.67 -14.03
CA ASN A 78 -13.11 2.63 -15.50
C ASN A 78 -11.95 3.39 -16.16
N ASN A 79 -11.43 4.44 -15.53
CA ASN A 79 -10.31 5.23 -16.04
C ASN A 79 -8.94 4.74 -15.53
N GLY A 80 -8.94 3.65 -14.78
CA GLY A 80 -7.78 3.08 -14.11
C GLY A 80 -7.87 3.17 -12.59
N TYR A 81 -6.87 2.65 -11.91
CA TYR A 81 -6.80 2.58 -10.45
C TYR A 81 -5.36 2.38 -9.98
N LEU A 82 -5.15 2.56 -8.68
CA LEU A 82 -3.89 2.29 -8.03
C LEU A 82 -4.09 1.21 -6.96
N LEU A 83 -3.35 0.09 -7.10
CA LEU A 83 -3.32 -1.00 -6.12
C LEU A 83 -2.25 -0.70 -5.06
N ASP A 84 -2.68 -0.53 -3.81
CA ASP A 84 -1.81 -0.34 -2.65
C ASP A 84 -1.91 -1.56 -1.72
N GLY A 85 -0.79 -2.27 -1.57
CA GLY A 85 -0.73 -3.48 -0.77
C GLY A 85 -1.31 -4.73 -1.46
N PHE A 86 -1.41 -4.72 -2.78
CA PHE A 86 -1.72 -5.86 -3.63
C PHE A 86 -1.03 -5.68 -4.99
N PRO A 87 -0.43 -6.76 -5.57
CA PRO A 87 -0.23 -8.07 -4.96
C PRO A 87 0.84 -8.05 -3.86
N ARG A 88 0.82 -9.06 -2.96
CA ARG A 88 1.86 -9.31 -1.96
C ARG A 88 2.50 -10.69 -2.10
N THR A 89 1.98 -11.53 -2.96
CA THR A 89 2.50 -12.87 -3.27
C THR A 89 2.52 -13.09 -4.77
N ILE A 90 3.34 -14.03 -5.23
CA ILE A 90 3.36 -14.44 -6.66
C ILE A 90 1.99 -14.96 -7.08
N THR A 91 1.32 -15.75 -6.24
CA THR A 91 -0.05 -16.26 -6.51
C THR A 91 -1.03 -15.11 -6.80
N GLN A 92 -0.96 -14.03 -6.02
CA GLN A 92 -1.80 -12.84 -6.27
C GLN A 92 -1.43 -12.15 -7.58
N ALA A 93 -0.14 -12.04 -7.92
CA ALA A 93 0.29 -11.46 -9.20
C ALA A 93 -0.16 -12.31 -10.40
N ASP A 94 -0.05 -13.63 -10.29
CA ASP A 94 -0.52 -14.56 -11.32
C ASP A 94 -2.03 -14.46 -11.52
N SER A 95 -2.81 -14.21 -10.45
CA SER A 95 -4.26 -14.03 -10.57
C SER A 95 -4.63 -12.82 -11.42
N LEU A 96 -3.85 -11.72 -11.37
CA LEU A 96 -4.07 -10.56 -12.25
C LEU A 96 -3.85 -10.92 -13.73
N LYS A 97 -2.83 -11.72 -14.03
CA LYS A 97 -2.55 -12.20 -15.39
C LYS A 97 -3.62 -13.16 -15.90
N LEU A 98 -4.07 -14.09 -15.07
CA LEU A 98 -5.11 -15.06 -15.44
C LEU A 98 -6.45 -14.38 -15.77
N GLU A 99 -6.73 -13.24 -15.16
CA GLU A 99 -7.94 -12.43 -15.42
C GLU A 99 -7.73 -11.36 -16.51
N ASP A 100 -6.61 -11.40 -17.23
CA ASP A 100 -6.24 -10.41 -18.27
C ASP A 100 -6.27 -8.95 -17.78
N ILE A 101 -5.98 -8.74 -16.49
CA ILE A 101 -5.93 -7.42 -15.87
C ILE A 101 -4.58 -6.76 -16.21
N LYS A 102 -4.63 -5.78 -17.12
CA LYS A 102 -3.43 -5.06 -17.55
C LYS A 102 -2.95 -4.10 -16.48
N ILE A 103 -1.63 -4.10 -16.26
CA ILE A 103 -0.92 -3.16 -15.38
C ILE A 103 -0.01 -2.30 -16.24
N ASP A 104 -0.18 -0.99 -16.17
CA ASP A 104 0.63 -0.04 -16.95
C ASP A 104 1.96 0.27 -16.23
N TYR A 105 1.92 0.43 -14.90
CA TYR A 105 3.09 0.81 -14.10
C TYR A 105 3.19 -0.02 -12.82
N VAL A 106 4.40 -0.43 -12.50
CA VAL A 106 4.77 -0.99 -11.20
C VAL A 106 5.84 -0.10 -10.58
N LEU A 107 5.51 0.58 -9.50
CA LEU A 107 6.40 1.46 -8.76
C LEU A 107 6.90 0.74 -7.51
N ASP A 108 8.21 0.48 -7.43
CA ASP A 108 8.85 -0.16 -6.27
C ASP A 108 9.50 0.91 -5.38
N VAL A 109 8.83 1.23 -4.27
CA VAL A 109 9.29 2.25 -3.31
C VAL A 109 10.28 1.61 -2.33
N GLN A 110 11.55 1.91 -2.50
CA GLN A 110 12.66 1.32 -1.75
C GLN A 110 13.04 2.17 -0.54
N VAL A 111 13.02 1.56 0.64
CA VAL A 111 13.40 2.19 1.92
C VAL A 111 14.14 1.16 2.77
N PRO A 112 15.28 1.51 3.41
CA PRO A 112 15.99 0.61 4.33
C PRO A 112 15.13 0.17 5.51
N ASP A 113 15.33 -1.06 6.00
CA ASP A 113 14.53 -1.64 7.09
C ASP A 113 14.55 -0.81 8.38
N GLU A 114 15.70 -0.27 8.77
CA GLU A 114 15.81 0.55 9.99
C GLU A 114 15.05 1.88 9.88
N ASP A 115 15.00 2.47 8.67
CA ASP A 115 14.17 3.65 8.41
C ASP A 115 12.69 3.28 8.49
N ILE A 116 12.31 2.09 8.05
CA ILE A 116 10.96 1.56 8.18
C ILE A 116 10.54 1.43 9.65
N VAL A 117 11.39 0.80 10.48
CA VAL A 117 11.13 0.63 11.90
C VAL A 117 10.90 2.00 12.56
N THR A 118 11.77 2.96 12.28
CA THR A 118 11.66 4.33 12.78
C THR A 118 10.35 5.00 12.33
N ARG A 119 10.00 4.88 11.06
CA ARG A 119 8.76 5.47 10.51
C ARG A 119 7.50 4.86 11.09
N MET A 120 7.46 3.54 11.26
CA MET A 120 6.27 2.85 11.74
C MET A 120 6.02 3.12 13.24
N SER A 121 7.05 3.08 14.07
CA SER A 121 6.92 3.39 15.51
C SER A 121 6.43 4.81 15.79
N GLY A 122 6.80 5.77 14.92
CA GLY A 122 6.36 7.16 15.01
C GLY A 122 5.03 7.47 14.33
N ARG A 123 4.43 6.52 13.60
CA ARG A 123 3.17 6.73 12.87
C ARG A 123 1.99 6.94 13.82
N ARG A 124 1.11 7.85 13.43
CA ARG A 124 -0.20 8.08 14.08
C ARG A 124 -1.27 8.14 13.01
N VAL A 125 -2.46 7.64 13.34
CA VAL A 125 -3.54 7.48 12.35
C VAL A 125 -4.85 8.00 12.94
N HIS A 126 -5.59 8.76 12.15
CA HIS A 126 -6.99 9.07 12.40
C HIS A 126 -7.87 7.94 11.89
N LEU A 127 -8.56 7.23 12.78
CA LEU A 127 -9.28 5.99 12.44
C LEU A 127 -10.38 6.18 11.38
N ALA A 128 -11.17 7.25 11.53
CA ALA A 128 -12.34 7.45 10.69
C ALA A 128 -11.99 7.78 9.23
N SER A 129 -10.90 8.52 8.99
CA SER A 129 -10.51 8.97 7.64
C SER A 129 -9.30 8.21 7.06
N GLY A 130 -8.57 7.46 7.88
CA GLY A 130 -7.31 6.83 7.46
C GLY A 130 -6.12 7.81 7.32
N ARG A 131 -6.30 9.11 7.56
CA ARG A 131 -5.20 10.10 7.51
C ARG A 131 -4.05 9.69 8.42
N THR A 132 -2.84 9.87 7.93
CA THR A 132 -1.62 9.46 8.62
C THR A 132 -0.74 10.65 8.93
N TYR A 133 -0.20 10.65 10.15
CA TYR A 133 0.76 11.60 10.68
C TYR A 133 2.00 10.88 11.16
N HIS A 134 3.06 11.62 11.43
CA HIS A 134 4.24 11.08 12.06
C HIS A 134 4.75 12.05 13.12
N ILE A 135 5.11 11.54 14.31
CA ILE A 135 5.51 12.37 15.46
C ILE A 135 6.70 13.30 15.20
N ALA A 136 7.57 12.97 14.20
CA ALA A 136 8.74 13.74 13.84
C ALA A 136 8.71 14.26 12.39
N PHE A 137 8.27 13.44 11.40
CA PHE A 137 8.41 13.78 9.97
C PHE A 137 7.21 14.51 9.37
N ASN A 138 6.02 14.32 9.95
CA ASN A 138 4.77 14.99 9.57
C ASN A 138 3.87 15.13 10.81
N PRO A 139 4.26 15.96 11.81
CA PRO A 139 3.50 16.09 13.03
C PRO A 139 2.17 16.79 12.76
N PRO A 140 1.10 16.43 13.49
CA PRO A 140 -0.14 17.20 13.45
C PRO A 140 0.07 18.58 14.08
N ASN A 141 -0.75 19.56 13.70
CA ASN A 141 -0.74 20.92 14.25
C ASN A 141 -0.95 20.93 15.77
N LEU A 142 -1.85 20.07 16.26
CA LEU A 142 -2.06 19.83 17.69
C LEU A 142 -1.66 18.39 18.02
N LYS A 143 -0.69 18.24 18.92
CA LYS A 143 -0.15 16.93 19.30
C LYS A 143 -1.27 15.92 19.63
N GLY A 144 -1.28 14.80 18.90
CA GLY A 144 -2.22 13.69 19.10
C GLY A 144 -3.62 13.93 18.54
N LYS A 145 -3.84 15.00 17.77
CA LYS A 145 -5.14 15.34 17.16
C LYS A 145 -5.06 15.38 15.64
N ASP A 146 -6.14 14.98 15.01
CA ASP A 146 -6.31 15.11 13.55
C ASP A 146 -6.54 16.57 13.16
N ASP A 147 -5.82 17.08 12.18
CA ASP A 147 -5.82 18.49 11.80
C ASP A 147 -7.16 18.98 11.22
N LEU A 148 -7.99 18.08 10.67
CA LEU A 148 -9.26 18.46 10.08
C LEU A 148 -10.45 18.27 11.00
N THR A 149 -10.45 17.21 11.82
CA THR A 149 -11.60 16.89 12.69
C THR A 149 -11.37 17.22 14.16
N GLY A 150 -10.08 17.34 14.59
CA GLY A 150 -9.71 17.48 15.99
C GLY A 150 -9.86 16.21 16.82
N GLU A 151 -10.22 15.10 16.21
CA GLU A 151 -10.33 13.78 16.86
C GLU A 151 -8.97 13.20 17.21
N ASP A 152 -8.95 12.18 18.09
CA ASP A 152 -7.73 11.57 18.55
C ASP A 152 -7.01 10.76 17.46
N LEU A 153 -5.70 10.90 17.42
CA LEU A 153 -4.82 10.05 16.64
C LEU A 153 -4.36 8.86 17.49
N ILE A 154 -4.35 7.69 16.90
CA ILE A 154 -3.88 6.46 17.55
C ILE A 154 -2.63 5.91 16.86
N GLN A 155 -1.84 5.14 17.60
CA GLN A 155 -0.88 4.20 17.04
C GLN A 155 -1.60 2.89 16.73
N ARG A 156 -1.39 2.31 15.54
CA ARG A 156 -1.95 1.00 15.21
C ARG A 156 -1.23 -0.09 16.03
N VAL A 157 -1.95 -1.16 16.35
CA VAL A 157 -1.36 -2.33 17.05
C VAL A 157 -0.22 -2.94 16.22
N ASP A 158 -0.38 -2.98 14.89
CA ASP A 158 0.62 -3.51 13.95
C ASP A 158 1.80 -2.55 13.67
N ASP A 159 1.92 -1.44 14.41
CA ASP A 159 3.06 -0.52 14.38
C ASP A 159 4.02 -0.69 15.59
N ASP A 160 3.78 -1.69 16.42
CA ASP A 160 4.73 -2.14 17.43
C ASP A 160 6.02 -2.63 16.76
N GLU A 161 7.20 -2.33 17.35
CA GLU A 161 8.49 -2.60 16.71
C GLU A 161 8.70 -4.08 16.40
N ASP A 162 8.34 -4.99 17.33
CA ASP A 162 8.49 -6.42 17.13
C ASP A 162 7.60 -6.92 15.99
N ILE A 163 6.37 -6.40 15.92
CA ILE A 163 5.42 -6.71 14.84
C ILE A 163 5.95 -6.16 13.51
N VAL A 164 6.49 -4.94 13.49
CA VAL A 164 7.08 -4.34 12.28
C VAL A 164 8.24 -5.18 11.77
N ARG A 165 9.15 -5.60 12.64
CA ARG A 165 10.27 -6.50 12.26
C ARG A 165 9.76 -7.86 11.74
N GLY A 166 8.69 -8.38 12.33
CA GLY A 166 7.98 -9.57 11.82
C GLY A 166 7.42 -9.36 10.42
N ARG A 167 6.77 -8.22 10.17
CA ARG A 167 6.21 -7.84 8.86
C ARG A 167 7.30 -7.67 7.80
N LEU A 168 8.47 -7.11 8.16
CA LEU A 168 9.61 -7.00 7.24
C LEU A 168 10.12 -8.38 6.82
N LYS A 169 10.23 -9.35 7.76
CA LYS A 169 10.60 -10.74 7.43
C LYS A 169 9.60 -11.37 6.45
N ILE A 170 8.30 -11.14 6.66
CA ILE A 170 7.25 -11.63 5.76
C ILE A 170 7.37 -10.95 4.39
N TYR A 171 7.59 -9.64 4.36
CA TYR A 171 7.79 -8.87 3.13
C TYR A 171 8.96 -9.43 2.31
N HIS A 172 10.14 -9.59 2.90
CA HIS A 172 11.32 -10.13 2.21
C HIS A 172 11.08 -11.55 1.68
N LYS A 173 10.34 -12.38 2.43
CA LYS A 173 10.05 -13.75 2.02
C LYS A 173 9.00 -13.87 0.93
N GLN A 174 7.93 -13.07 0.97
CA GLN A 174 6.73 -13.28 0.16
C GLN A 174 6.49 -12.19 -0.87
N THR A 175 6.81 -10.93 -0.56
CA THR A 175 6.45 -9.78 -1.39
C THR A 175 7.64 -9.25 -2.20
N GLU A 176 8.82 -9.20 -1.64
CA GLU A 176 10.02 -8.74 -2.36
C GLU A 176 10.32 -9.55 -3.64
N PRO A 177 10.05 -10.87 -3.73
CA PRO A 177 10.16 -11.62 -4.98
C PRO A 177 9.35 -11.04 -6.14
N LEU A 178 8.28 -10.30 -5.87
CA LEU A 178 7.50 -9.58 -6.89
C LEU A 178 8.33 -8.52 -7.64
N VAL A 179 9.38 -8.00 -7.04
CA VAL A 179 10.30 -7.04 -7.70
C VAL A 179 10.92 -7.70 -8.93
N GLN A 180 11.42 -8.94 -8.80
CA GLN A 180 11.99 -9.65 -9.93
C GLN A 180 10.92 -10.14 -10.91
N TYR A 181 9.76 -10.54 -10.40
CA TYR A 181 8.61 -10.94 -11.22
C TYR A 181 8.20 -9.81 -12.18
N TYR A 182 7.98 -8.59 -11.67
CA TYR A 182 7.56 -7.46 -12.50
C TYR A 182 8.70 -6.84 -13.31
N LYS A 183 9.95 -6.97 -12.89
CA LYS A 183 11.11 -6.63 -13.73
C LYS A 183 11.16 -7.53 -14.98
N ALA A 184 10.92 -8.83 -14.81
CA ALA A 184 10.86 -9.76 -15.93
C ALA A 184 9.65 -9.46 -16.85
N ASP A 185 8.51 -9.14 -16.25
CA ASP A 185 7.29 -8.75 -16.96
C ASP A 185 7.50 -7.49 -17.82
N ALA A 186 8.20 -6.49 -17.28
CA ALA A 186 8.53 -5.25 -17.99
C ALA A 186 9.53 -5.44 -19.16
N LEU A 187 10.25 -6.56 -19.20
CA LEU A 187 11.13 -6.91 -20.32
C LEU A 187 10.37 -7.58 -21.49
N ASP A 188 9.13 -8.03 -21.25
CA ASP A 188 8.28 -8.60 -22.29
C ASP A 188 7.48 -7.48 -22.97
N PRO A 189 7.77 -7.17 -24.24
CA PRO A 189 7.07 -6.10 -24.97
C PRO A 189 5.55 -6.33 -25.10
N SER A 190 5.08 -7.57 -24.95
CA SER A 190 3.66 -7.91 -25.08
C SER A 190 2.82 -7.43 -23.92
N THR A 191 3.42 -7.24 -22.72
CA THR A 191 2.69 -6.80 -21.53
C THR A 191 2.44 -5.30 -21.52
N GLY A 192 3.38 -4.50 -22.04
CA GLY A 192 3.36 -3.04 -21.99
C GLY A 192 3.59 -2.47 -20.59
N THR A 193 3.88 -3.32 -19.59
CA THR A 193 4.12 -2.91 -18.20
C THR A 193 5.46 -2.18 -18.08
N LYS A 194 5.48 -1.06 -17.37
CA LYS A 194 6.72 -0.36 -17.00
C LYS A 194 7.04 -0.59 -15.52
N PHE A 195 8.25 -1.07 -15.22
CA PHE A 195 8.75 -1.21 -13.85
C PHE A 195 9.69 -0.05 -13.51
N ILE A 196 9.44 0.66 -12.40
CA ILE A 196 10.23 1.82 -11.97
C ILE A 196 10.58 1.69 -10.49
N ALA A 197 11.87 1.66 -10.19
CA ALA A 197 12.37 1.72 -8.81
C ALA A 197 12.42 3.18 -8.34
N ILE A 198 11.82 3.44 -7.19
CA ILE A 198 11.73 4.76 -6.56
C ILE A 198 12.51 4.75 -5.24
N ASN A 199 13.48 5.64 -5.10
CA ASN A 199 14.09 5.88 -3.79
C ASN A 199 13.07 6.57 -2.87
N GLY A 200 12.60 5.84 -1.85
CA GLY A 200 11.61 6.30 -0.86
C GLY A 200 12.22 7.03 0.34
N VAL A 201 13.54 7.30 0.33
CA VAL A 201 14.22 8.09 1.36
C VAL A 201 14.21 9.56 0.97
N GLY A 202 13.95 10.43 1.95
CA GLY A 202 13.84 11.88 1.78
C GLY A 202 12.54 12.44 2.34
N SER A 203 12.29 13.72 2.06
CA SER A 203 11.03 14.39 2.41
C SER A 203 9.87 13.86 1.58
N LEU A 204 8.66 14.14 2.03
CA LEU A 204 7.43 13.77 1.31
C LEU A 204 7.46 14.33 -0.12
N ASP A 205 7.77 15.61 -0.27
CA ASP A 205 7.77 16.31 -1.55
C ASP A 205 8.81 15.75 -2.53
N GLU A 206 10.03 15.45 -2.05
CA GLU A 206 11.07 14.84 -2.89
C GLU A 206 10.66 13.48 -3.44
N VAL A 207 9.99 12.64 -2.63
CA VAL A 207 9.51 11.33 -3.08
C VAL A 207 8.35 11.50 -4.06
N GLN A 208 7.43 12.44 -3.81
CA GLN A 208 6.33 12.77 -4.73
C GLN A 208 6.84 13.25 -6.08
N GLU A 209 7.88 14.10 -6.09
CA GLU A 209 8.49 14.61 -7.31
C GLU A 209 9.14 13.48 -8.13
N ARG A 210 9.88 12.56 -7.49
CA ARG A 210 10.47 11.38 -8.15
C ARG A 210 9.40 10.50 -8.80
N ILE A 211 8.32 10.21 -8.07
CA ILE A 211 7.21 9.40 -8.58
C ILE A 211 6.51 10.10 -9.75
N THR A 212 6.20 11.38 -9.58
CA THR A 212 5.54 12.15 -10.62
C THR A 212 6.34 12.21 -11.91
N SER A 213 7.63 12.50 -11.80
CA SER A 213 8.54 12.55 -12.95
C SER A 213 8.62 11.20 -13.66
N ALA A 214 8.60 10.09 -12.90
CA ALA A 214 8.64 8.74 -13.44
C ALA A 214 7.36 8.32 -14.17
N LEU A 215 6.19 8.87 -13.79
CA LEU A 215 4.90 8.54 -14.41
C LEU A 215 4.56 9.41 -15.64
N VAL A 216 5.21 10.56 -15.80
CA VAL A 216 4.96 11.52 -16.90
C VAL A 216 5.99 11.35 -18.04
N SER A 217 7.12 10.66 -17.76
CA SER A 217 8.15 10.30 -18.76
C SER A 217 7.72 9.07 -19.58
#